data_a302233eb49e037b525532a999e45297
#
_entry.id   a302233eb49e037b525532a999e45297
#
_cell.length_a   1.000
_cell.length_b   1.000
_cell.length_c   1.000
_cell.angle_alpha   90.00
_cell.angle_beta   90.00
_cell.angle_gamma   90.00
#
_symmetry.space_group_name_H-M   'P 1'
#
loop_
_entity.id
_entity.type
_entity.pdbx_description
1 polymer ?
#
loop_
_entity_poly.entity_id
_entity_poly.type
_entity_poly.pdbx_seq_one_letter_code
_entity_poly.pdbx_strand_id
1 'polypeptide(L)'
;MNCVNPKCAREIPESAVFCPWCGRRQQKPKQKTKSRGNGLGSVYKLPDGKWCGAKTVGWIVDPRPKDAPPGTVPHKRRQVVKRRYRTRKDAEAAVVTLSAADRRPRTGTATQRKGTGITLKELYDQWEPTHDRSRSTMNCYRSGFRLFAELWHVKMEDLDIDALQDCLDESDAGRRTQENAKAALGLVYKYGIPRNAVPKDRNLAPFLRLSGASGEKKPGFSQEELELIRKSAAAGDSVAAAVLCHCYLGFRPTALLELTVADYSAERRCFVGGIKTEAGKGRTVPVSPKIQPYVDALVAAAGDGYVFGRHGEQLDLRDYREQFHDLLQRCGIRNPVDDNGRHRLTPHSCRHTFATLMKNVKGSDTDKLALIGHTSTEQLRDYQDVPLEDLQAIIDQI
;
A
#
# COMPACT_ATOMS: atom_id res chain seq x y z
N MET A 1 -28.54 -39.30 -10.15
CA MET A 1 -28.58 -38.08 -11.05
C MET A 1 -27.56 -38.22 -12.15
N ASN A 2 -27.79 -37.60 -13.32
CA ASN A 2 -26.81 -37.65 -14.39
C ASN A 2 -25.71 -36.59 -14.19
N CYS A 3 -24.51 -36.93 -14.61
CA CYS A 3 -23.37 -36.00 -14.55
C CYS A 3 -23.66 -34.72 -15.34
N VAL A 4 -23.38 -33.54 -14.71
CA VAL A 4 -23.59 -32.22 -15.34
C VAL A 4 -22.64 -31.94 -16.52
N ASN A 5 -21.69 -32.83 -16.79
CA ASN A 5 -20.85 -32.74 -17.98
C ASN A 5 -21.53 -33.44 -19.17
N PRO A 6 -21.97 -32.70 -20.20
CA PRO A 6 -22.71 -33.29 -21.36
C PRO A 6 -21.92 -34.34 -22.08
N LYS A 7 -20.58 -34.28 -22.09
CA LYS A 7 -19.71 -35.27 -22.72
C LYS A 7 -19.55 -36.55 -21.88
N CYS A 8 -19.90 -36.51 -20.59
CA CYS A 8 -19.86 -37.69 -19.74
C CYS A 8 -21.26 -38.31 -19.60
N ALA A 9 -22.27 -37.53 -19.27
CA ALA A 9 -23.69 -37.83 -19.08
C ALA A 9 -24.02 -39.12 -18.33
N ARG A 10 -23.06 -39.74 -17.67
CA ARG A 10 -23.21 -41.05 -16.94
C ARG A 10 -24.00 -40.82 -15.64
N GLU A 11 -24.73 -41.84 -15.28
CA GLU A 11 -25.45 -41.84 -14.01
C GLU A 11 -24.46 -41.95 -12.86
N ILE A 12 -24.67 -41.11 -11.84
CA ILE A 12 -23.84 -41.01 -10.65
C ILE A 12 -24.72 -40.93 -9.41
N PRO A 13 -24.23 -41.33 -8.23
CA PRO A 13 -24.97 -41.20 -6.98
C PRO A 13 -25.40 -39.76 -6.72
N GLU A 14 -26.60 -39.57 -6.16
CA GLU A 14 -27.12 -38.22 -5.86
C GLU A 14 -26.30 -37.48 -4.81
N SER A 15 -25.55 -38.19 -3.99
CA SER A 15 -24.63 -37.66 -2.99
C SER A 15 -23.26 -37.27 -3.56
N ALA A 16 -22.98 -37.57 -4.81
CA ALA A 16 -21.65 -37.32 -5.41
C ALA A 16 -21.35 -35.84 -5.55
N VAL A 17 -20.29 -35.38 -4.88
CA VAL A 17 -19.79 -34.01 -5.00
C VAL A 17 -18.98 -33.84 -6.31
N PHE A 18 -18.34 -34.89 -6.77
CA PHE A 18 -17.60 -34.98 -8.03
C PHE A 18 -18.05 -36.23 -8.79
N CYS A 19 -18.05 -36.12 -10.13
CA CYS A 19 -18.32 -37.27 -10.96
C CYS A 19 -17.13 -38.26 -10.88
N PRO A 20 -17.33 -39.55 -10.53
CA PRO A 20 -16.24 -40.51 -10.42
C PRO A 20 -15.61 -40.86 -11.77
N TRP A 21 -16.29 -40.56 -12.89
CA TRP A 21 -15.85 -40.92 -14.23
C TRP A 21 -15.09 -39.78 -14.95
N CYS A 22 -15.49 -38.51 -14.73
CA CYS A 22 -14.86 -37.38 -15.43
C CYS A 22 -14.30 -36.32 -14.47
N GLY A 23 -14.33 -36.51 -13.16
CA GLY A 23 -13.80 -35.61 -12.16
C GLY A 23 -14.55 -34.27 -12.01
N ARG A 24 -15.58 -34.01 -12.84
CA ARG A 24 -16.26 -32.72 -12.80
C ARG A 24 -17.13 -32.57 -11.54
N ARG A 25 -17.01 -31.42 -10.87
CA ARG A 25 -17.82 -31.11 -9.69
C ARG A 25 -19.28 -30.98 -10.08
N GLN A 26 -20.16 -31.66 -9.34
CA GLN A 26 -21.60 -31.60 -9.51
C GLN A 26 -22.13 -30.38 -8.75
N GLN A 27 -22.60 -29.37 -9.48
CA GLN A 27 -23.17 -28.18 -8.84
C GLN A 27 -24.60 -28.50 -8.37
N LYS A 28 -24.84 -28.33 -7.08
CA LYS A 28 -26.24 -28.23 -6.60
C LYS A 28 -26.87 -26.99 -7.30
N PRO A 29 -28.13 -27.07 -7.76
CA PRO A 29 -28.79 -25.91 -8.34
C PRO A 29 -28.75 -24.79 -7.29
N LYS A 30 -28.21 -23.61 -7.68
CA LYS A 30 -28.27 -22.43 -6.84
C LYS A 30 -29.75 -22.14 -6.60
N GLN A 31 -30.23 -22.25 -5.36
CA GLN A 31 -31.54 -21.74 -5.00
C GLN A 31 -31.57 -20.28 -5.42
N LYS A 32 -32.44 -19.92 -6.37
CA LYS A 32 -32.68 -18.54 -6.74
C LYS A 32 -33.22 -17.84 -5.50
N THR A 33 -32.36 -17.09 -4.81
CA THR A 33 -32.82 -16.19 -3.75
C THR A 33 -33.78 -15.21 -4.40
N LYS A 34 -35.06 -15.25 -4.00
CA LYS A 34 -36.07 -14.28 -4.48
C LYS A 34 -35.56 -12.90 -4.09
N SER A 35 -35.16 -12.09 -5.07
CA SER A 35 -34.81 -10.70 -4.82
C SER A 35 -36.07 -9.95 -4.38
N ARG A 36 -35.97 -9.17 -3.32
CA ARG A 36 -37.03 -8.24 -2.93
C ARG A 36 -37.14 -7.14 -3.96
N GLY A 37 -38.36 -6.65 -4.19
CA GLY A 37 -38.60 -5.55 -5.12
C GLY A 37 -37.82 -4.27 -4.74
N ASN A 38 -37.58 -3.41 -5.72
CA ASN A 38 -36.83 -2.15 -5.52
C ASN A 38 -37.50 -1.30 -4.41
N GLY A 39 -36.69 -0.77 -3.50
CA GLY A 39 -37.17 0.09 -2.39
C GLY A 39 -37.55 -0.65 -1.10
N LEU A 40 -37.65 -1.98 -1.10
CA LEU A 40 -37.99 -2.76 0.10
C LEU A 40 -36.80 -3.03 1.03
N GLY A 41 -35.60 -2.60 0.66
CA GLY A 41 -34.39 -2.86 1.42
C GLY A 41 -33.88 -4.32 1.32
N SER A 42 -32.75 -4.59 1.94
CA SER A 42 -32.09 -5.91 1.96
C SER A 42 -31.98 -6.44 3.38
N VAL A 43 -32.04 -7.77 3.53
CA VAL A 43 -31.84 -8.47 4.81
C VAL A 43 -30.80 -9.54 4.60
N TYR A 44 -29.76 -9.54 5.45
CA TYR A 44 -28.65 -10.49 5.39
C TYR A 44 -28.16 -10.86 6.79
N LYS A 45 -27.51 -12.01 6.90
CA LYS A 45 -26.96 -12.51 8.15
C LYS A 45 -25.55 -11.95 8.37
N LEU A 46 -25.28 -11.46 9.55
CA LEU A 46 -23.98 -10.98 9.98
C LEU A 46 -23.09 -12.12 10.49
N PRO A 47 -21.76 -11.96 10.52
CA PRO A 47 -20.85 -12.97 11.06
C PRO A 47 -21.09 -13.31 12.55
N ASP A 48 -21.64 -12.36 13.32
CA ASP A 48 -22.00 -12.54 14.73
C ASP A 48 -23.31 -13.33 14.94
N GLY A 49 -23.89 -13.87 13.85
CA GLY A 49 -25.11 -14.64 13.87
C GLY A 49 -26.40 -13.83 13.85
N LYS A 50 -26.34 -12.51 14.03
CA LYS A 50 -27.50 -11.61 13.96
C LYS A 50 -27.89 -11.30 12.51
N TRP A 51 -29.08 -10.74 12.34
CA TRP A 51 -29.58 -10.32 11.04
C TRP A 51 -29.53 -8.81 10.89
N CYS A 52 -29.14 -8.33 9.71
CA CYS A 52 -29.12 -6.91 9.39
C CYS A 52 -30.21 -6.60 8.35
N GLY A 53 -31.05 -5.62 8.68
CA GLY A 53 -31.95 -4.98 7.71
C GLY A 53 -31.32 -3.67 7.25
N ALA A 54 -31.16 -3.50 5.93
CA ALA A 54 -30.56 -2.31 5.33
C ALA A 54 -31.50 -1.71 4.26
N LYS A 55 -31.78 -0.41 4.33
CA LYS A 55 -32.65 0.31 3.39
C LYS A 55 -32.03 1.65 2.99
N THR A 56 -32.03 1.93 1.70
CA THR A 56 -31.70 3.25 1.17
C THR A 56 -32.86 4.20 1.44
N VAL A 57 -32.61 5.24 2.22
CA VAL A 57 -33.65 6.21 2.66
C VAL A 57 -33.52 7.57 1.98
N GLY A 58 -32.50 7.79 1.18
CA GLY A 58 -32.28 9.03 0.44
C GLY A 58 -30.91 9.09 -0.22
N TRP A 59 -30.60 10.26 -0.73
CA TRP A 59 -29.32 10.60 -1.36
C TRP A 59 -28.81 11.90 -0.78
N ILE A 60 -27.50 11.97 -0.52
CA ILE A 60 -26.81 13.20 -0.19
C ILE A 60 -26.07 13.66 -1.43
N VAL A 61 -26.16 14.94 -1.72
CA VAL A 61 -25.37 15.61 -2.74
C VAL A 61 -24.28 16.38 -2.00
N ASP A 62 -23.03 15.95 -2.15
CA ASP A 62 -21.91 16.66 -1.54
C ASP A 62 -21.67 17.98 -2.29
N PRO A 63 -21.38 19.08 -1.58
CA PRO A 63 -21.10 20.37 -2.22
C PRO A 63 -19.86 20.23 -3.12
N ARG A 64 -19.88 20.96 -4.23
CA ARG A 64 -18.69 21.02 -5.10
C ARG A 64 -17.51 21.59 -4.32
N PRO A 65 -16.29 21.03 -4.45
CA PRO A 65 -15.08 21.70 -3.97
C PRO A 65 -15.00 23.13 -4.53
N LYS A 66 -14.59 24.09 -3.74
CA LYS A 66 -14.51 25.49 -4.17
C LYS A 66 -13.62 25.68 -5.41
N ASP A 67 -12.62 24.81 -5.59
CA ASP A 67 -11.64 24.84 -6.67
C ASP A 67 -11.93 23.82 -7.79
N ALA A 68 -13.16 23.31 -7.86
CA ALA A 68 -13.52 22.32 -8.88
C ALA A 68 -13.60 22.93 -10.29
N PRO A 69 -13.06 22.27 -11.33
CA PRO A 69 -13.14 22.72 -12.70
C PRO A 69 -14.59 22.99 -13.15
N PRO A 70 -14.82 23.95 -14.08
CA PRO A 70 -16.15 24.17 -14.66
C PRO A 70 -16.71 22.88 -15.26
N GLY A 71 -17.96 22.54 -14.93
CA GLY A 71 -18.60 21.30 -15.40
C GLY A 71 -18.50 20.11 -14.45
N THR A 72 -17.78 20.18 -13.35
CA THR A 72 -17.74 19.11 -12.33
C THR A 72 -19.13 18.84 -11.76
N VAL A 73 -19.62 17.61 -11.91
CA VAL A 73 -20.91 17.17 -11.36
C VAL A 73 -20.77 16.91 -9.86
N PRO A 74 -21.69 17.40 -9.00
CA PRO A 74 -21.67 17.10 -7.58
C PRO A 74 -21.74 15.58 -7.32
N HIS A 75 -20.95 15.09 -6.39
CA HIS A 75 -20.96 13.67 -6.03
C HIS A 75 -22.27 13.34 -5.27
N LYS A 76 -22.97 12.29 -5.71
CA LYS A 76 -24.18 11.78 -5.04
C LYS A 76 -23.87 10.47 -4.34
N ARG A 77 -24.08 10.41 -3.02
CA ARG A 77 -23.95 9.17 -2.25
C ARG A 77 -25.29 8.73 -1.65
N ARG A 78 -25.47 7.39 -1.52
CA ARG A 78 -26.68 6.83 -0.93
C ARG A 78 -26.70 7.04 0.58
N GLN A 79 -27.82 7.44 1.12
CA GLN A 79 -28.09 7.35 2.55
C GLN A 79 -28.72 5.99 2.85
N VAL A 80 -27.98 5.13 3.56
CA VAL A 80 -28.43 3.78 3.92
C VAL A 80 -28.62 3.73 5.43
N VAL A 81 -29.79 3.30 5.88
CA VAL A 81 -30.07 2.96 7.27
C VAL A 81 -29.91 1.47 7.46
N LYS A 82 -29.10 1.06 8.42
CA LYS A 82 -28.87 -0.34 8.80
C LYS A 82 -29.29 -0.56 10.25
N ARG A 83 -30.00 -1.65 10.52
CA ARG A 83 -30.41 -2.05 11.87
C ARG A 83 -30.17 -3.55 12.06
N ARG A 84 -29.76 -3.92 13.27
CA ARG A 84 -29.48 -5.32 13.67
C ARG A 84 -30.65 -5.90 14.41
N TYR A 85 -30.99 -7.16 14.10
CA TYR A 85 -32.11 -7.90 14.65
C TYR A 85 -31.66 -9.30 15.09
N ARG A 86 -32.37 -9.85 16.05
CA ARG A 86 -32.07 -11.20 16.57
C ARG A 86 -32.48 -12.29 15.58
N THR A 87 -33.62 -12.09 14.89
CA THR A 87 -34.14 -13.05 13.93
C THR A 87 -34.27 -12.45 12.53
N ARG A 88 -34.29 -13.32 11.51
CA ARG A 88 -34.53 -12.92 10.13
C ARG A 88 -35.91 -12.29 9.96
N LYS A 89 -36.93 -12.86 10.63
CA LYS A 89 -38.32 -12.39 10.54
C LYS A 89 -38.45 -10.96 11.05
N ASP A 90 -37.78 -10.63 12.17
CA ASP A 90 -37.80 -9.27 12.72
C ASP A 90 -37.09 -8.28 11.78
N ALA A 91 -35.97 -8.68 11.17
CA ALA A 91 -35.27 -7.86 10.19
C ALA A 91 -36.11 -7.62 8.93
N GLU A 92 -36.86 -8.64 8.48
CA GLU A 92 -37.74 -8.55 7.32
C GLU A 92 -38.96 -7.66 7.55
N ALA A 93 -39.55 -7.72 8.74
CA ALA A 93 -40.68 -6.89 9.13
C ALA A 93 -40.25 -5.42 9.29
N ALA A 94 -39.13 -5.19 9.96
CA ALA A 94 -38.69 -3.85 10.30
C ALA A 94 -38.02 -3.08 9.12
N VAL A 95 -37.35 -3.78 8.19
CA VAL A 95 -36.62 -3.11 7.09
C VAL A 95 -37.56 -2.29 6.20
N VAL A 96 -38.81 -2.68 6.07
CA VAL A 96 -39.79 -1.97 5.24
C VAL A 96 -40.14 -0.60 5.82
N THR A 97 -40.21 -0.47 7.14
CA THR A 97 -40.56 0.77 7.85
C THR A 97 -39.36 1.70 8.10
N LEU A 98 -38.12 1.26 7.85
CA LEU A 98 -36.94 2.11 8.02
C LEU A 98 -37.05 3.37 7.18
N SER A 99 -36.83 4.52 7.82
CA SER A 99 -36.90 5.86 7.26
C SER A 99 -35.61 6.66 7.55
N ALA A 100 -35.51 7.87 7.02
CA ALA A 100 -34.40 8.78 7.33
C ALA A 100 -34.35 9.14 8.83
N ALA A 101 -35.48 9.16 9.54
CA ALA A 101 -35.57 9.41 10.96
C ALA A 101 -34.94 8.28 11.80
N ASP A 102 -34.90 7.07 11.27
CA ASP A 102 -34.24 5.91 11.89
C ASP A 102 -32.72 5.92 11.73
N ARG A 103 -32.19 6.87 10.99
CA ARG A 103 -30.75 7.08 10.92
C ARG A 103 -30.27 7.43 12.32
N ARG A 104 -29.51 6.52 12.92
CA ARG A 104 -28.78 6.90 14.13
C ARG A 104 -27.89 8.07 13.77
N PRO A 105 -27.97 9.21 14.51
CA PRO A 105 -26.88 10.15 14.41
C PRO A 105 -25.58 9.36 14.65
N ARG A 106 -24.51 9.65 13.91
CA ARG A 106 -23.20 9.00 14.09
C ARG A 106 -22.57 9.28 15.45
N THR A 107 -23.31 9.94 16.31
CA THR A 107 -23.00 10.13 17.73
C THR A 107 -23.66 9.00 18.50
N GLY A 108 -22.83 8.04 18.93
CA GLY A 108 -23.31 6.96 19.78
C GLY A 108 -23.97 7.54 21.04
N THR A 109 -25.22 7.19 21.30
CA THR A 109 -25.82 7.37 22.62
C THR A 109 -25.17 6.38 23.57
N ALA A 110 -24.02 6.76 24.12
CA ALA A 110 -23.39 6.01 25.19
C ALA A 110 -24.08 6.35 26.50
N THR A 111 -24.45 5.34 27.26
CA THR A 111 -24.67 5.45 28.70
C THR A 111 -23.53 6.24 29.30
N GLN A 112 -23.81 7.38 29.92
CA GLN A 112 -22.84 8.30 30.53
C GLN A 112 -21.92 7.55 31.50
N ARG A 113 -20.75 7.17 31.05
CA ARG A 113 -19.61 6.88 31.92
C ARG A 113 -18.83 8.20 32.01
N LYS A 114 -18.42 8.59 33.26
CA LYS A 114 -17.59 9.77 33.49
C LYS A 114 -16.26 9.63 32.73
N GLY A 115 -16.22 10.11 31.50
CA GLY A 115 -15.02 10.24 30.70
C GLY A 115 -14.46 11.65 30.82
N THR A 116 -13.26 11.85 30.33
CA THR A 116 -12.59 13.17 30.32
C THR A 116 -13.25 14.17 29.39
N GLY A 117 -14.20 13.74 28.58
CA GLY A 117 -14.85 14.55 27.55
C GLY A 117 -13.95 14.90 26.35
N ILE A 118 -12.72 14.36 26.29
CA ILE A 118 -11.76 14.62 25.21
C ILE A 118 -12.22 14.02 23.88
N THR A 119 -12.11 14.77 22.80
CA THR A 119 -12.47 14.32 21.46
C THR A 119 -11.34 13.49 20.82
N LEU A 120 -11.69 12.75 19.76
CA LEU A 120 -10.71 11.98 18.99
C LEU A 120 -9.58 12.87 18.45
N LYS A 121 -9.93 14.05 17.93
CA LYS A 121 -8.93 14.99 17.39
C LYS A 121 -8.04 15.58 18.49
N GLU A 122 -8.61 16.03 19.59
CA GLU A 122 -7.85 16.58 20.72
C GLU A 122 -6.86 15.56 21.29
N LEU A 123 -7.28 14.29 21.42
CA LEU A 123 -6.38 13.25 21.91
C LEU A 123 -5.28 12.93 20.87
N TYR A 124 -5.60 12.94 19.58
CA TYR A 124 -4.61 12.80 18.51
C TYR A 124 -3.57 13.94 18.56
N ASP A 125 -4.02 15.18 18.69
CA ASP A 125 -3.14 16.37 18.73
C ASP A 125 -2.21 16.38 19.95
N GLN A 126 -2.67 15.81 21.07
CA GLN A 126 -1.82 15.60 22.25
C GLN A 126 -0.80 14.48 22.05
N TRP A 127 -1.20 13.42 21.34
CA TRP A 127 -0.33 12.28 21.05
C TRP A 127 0.75 12.61 20.02
N GLU A 128 0.39 13.29 18.93
CA GLU A 128 1.25 13.46 17.75
C GLU A 128 2.64 14.03 18.08
N PRO A 129 2.81 15.11 18.87
CA PRO A 129 4.12 15.66 19.19
C PRO A 129 4.96 14.78 20.13
N THR A 130 4.35 13.81 20.82
CA THR A 130 5.05 12.89 21.73
C THR A 130 5.58 11.65 21.04
N HIS A 131 5.23 11.43 19.75
CA HIS A 131 5.58 10.23 19.02
C HIS A 131 6.83 10.47 18.17
N ASP A 132 7.99 10.07 18.72
CA ASP A 132 9.28 10.21 18.05
C ASP A 132 9.41 9.20 16.90
N ARG A 133 9.10 9.63 15.69
CA ARG A 133 9.24 8.88 14.44
C ARG A 133 9.65 9.81 13.31
N SER A 134 10.21 9.21 12.25
CA SER A 134 10.58 9.98 11.06
C SER A 134 9.39 10.77 10.49
N ARG A 135 9.66 11.95 9.93
CA ARG A 135 8.66 12.81 9.27
C ARG A 135 7.81 12.03 8.25
N SER A 136 8.43 11.10 7.51
CA SER A 136 7.74 10.25 6.54
C SER A 136 6.71 9.34 7.21
N THR A 137 7.06 8.69 8.33
CA THR A 137 6.15 7.83 9.10
C THR A 137 4.99 8.65 9.66
N MET A 138 5.27 9.84 10.22
CA MET A 138 4.22 10.71 10.73
C MET A 138 3.27 11.18 9.63
N ASN A 139 3.77 11.47 8.43
CA ASN A 139 2.92 11.80 7.28
C ASN A 139 2.00 10.64 6.89
N CYS A 140 2.47 9.39 6.97
CA CYS A 140 1.63 8.20 6.75
C CYS A 140 0.51 8.10 7.80
N TYR A 141 0.82 8.33 9.09
CA TYR A 141 -0.18 8.33 10.15
C TYR A 141 -1.19 9.48 10.00
N ARG A 142 -0.74 10.70 9.68
CA ARG A 142 -1.62 11.85 9.37
C ARG A 142 -2.57 11.54 8.22
N SER A 143 -2.05 10.97 7.13
CA SER A 143 -2.86 10.58 5.99
C SER A 143 -3.89 9.51 6.34
N GLY A 144 -3.50 8.49 7.10
CA GLY A 144 -4.42 7.46 7.58
C GLY A 144 -5.47 8.03 8.55
N PHE A 145 -5.06 8.84 9.52
CA PHE A 145 -5.97 9.41 10.52
C PHE A 145 -7.04 10.32 9.92
N ARG A 146 -6.77 10.95 8.76
CA ARG A 146 -7.77 11.74 8.01
C ARG A 146 -8.99 10.93 7.58
N LEU A 147 -8.87 9.61 7.47
CA LEU A 147 -10.03 8.77 7.14
C LEU A 147 -11.12 8.86 8.22
N PHE A 148 -10.75 9.20 9.45
CA PHE A 148 -11.67 9.39 10.57
C PHE A 148 -12.10 10.86 10.75
N ALA A 149 -11.89 11.73 9.76
CA ALA A 149 -12.14 13.18 9.89
C ALA A 149 -13.57 13.52 10.31
N GLU A 150 -14.57 12.75 9.89
CA GLU A 150 -15.96 12.93 10.27
C GLU A 150 -16.22 12.68 11.78
N LEU A 151 -15.31 11.93 12.42
CA LEU A 151 -15.41 11.57 13.86
C LEU A 151 -14.48 12.40 14.75
N TRP A 152 -13.72 13.35 14.21
CA TRP A 152 -12.75 14.13 14.97
C TRP A 152 -13.35 14.89 16.15
N HIS A 153 -14.60 15.33 16.00
CA HIS A 153 -15.35 16.05 17.04
C HIS A 153 -16.04 15.14 18.05
N VAL A 154 -16.04 13.81 17.80
CA VAL A 154 -16.68 12.83 18.70
C VAL A 154 -15.77 12.56 19.88
N LYS A 155 -16.33 12.53 21.07
CA LYS A 155 -15.60 12.19 22.30
C LYS A 155 -15.12 10.74 22.27
N MET A 156 -13.94 10.48 22.81
CA MET A 156 -13.35 9.13 22.85
C MET A 156 -14.27 8.10 23.51
N GLU A 157 -15.02 8.51 24.52
CA GLU A 157 -16.00 7.68 25.22
C GLU A 157 -17.25 7.35 24.38
N ASP A 158 -17.56 8.18 23.39
CA ASP A 158 -18.75 8.06 22.52
C ASP A 158 -18.40 7.41 21.17
N LEU A 159 -17.12 7.18 20.89
CA LEU A 159 -16.72 6.50 19.65
C LEU A 159 -17.33 5.11 19.57
N ASP A 160 -17.92 4.80 18.43
CA ASP A 160 -18.51 3.49 18.13
C ASP A 160 -17.67 2.77 17.05
N ILE A 161 -17.54 1.44 17.21
CA ILE A 161 -16.78 0.61 16.28
C ILE A 161 -17.41 0.61 14.87
N ASP A 162 -18.74 0.64 14.80
CA ASP A 162 -19.44 0.66 13.52
C ASP A 162 -19.20 2.00 12.79
N ALA A 163 -19.16 3.13 13.52
CA ALA A 163 -18.85 4.43 12.94
C ALA A 163 -17.41 4.53 12.43
N LEU A 164 -16.44 3.99 13.18
CA LEU A 164 -15.04 3.89 12.74
C LEU A 164 -14.88 2.97 11.54
N GLN A 165 -15.60 1.84 11.51
CA GLN A 165 -15.59 0.92 10.37
C GLN A 165 -16.20 1.55 9.12
N ASP A 166 -17.31 2.28 9.28
CA ASP A 166 -17.96 2.99 8.17
C ASP A 166 -17.01 4.00 7.52
N CYS A 167 -16.18 4.72 8.31
CA CYS A 167 -15.16 5.62 7.78
C CYS A 167 -14.15 4.90 6.87
N LEU A 168 -13.75 3.67 7.22
CA LEU A 168 -12.84 2.88 6.38
C LEU A 168 -13.56 2.33 5.15
N ASP A 169 -14.76 1.79 5.31
CA ASP A 169 -15.54 1.12 4.25
C ASP A 169 -16.07 2.09 3.19
N GLU A 170 -16.34 3.35 3.59
CA GLU A 170 -16.78 4.40 2.67
C GLU A 170 -15.59 5.16 2.02
N SER A 171 -14.36 4.90 2.47
CA SER A 171 -13.18 5.54 1.89
C SER A 171 -12.73 4.82 0.61
N ASP A 172 -12.27 5.59 -0.39
CA ASP A 172 -11.58 5.06 -1.58
C ASP A 172 -10.10 4.74 -1.29
N ALA A 173 -9.71 4.72 0.00
CA ALA A 173 -8.34 4.53 0.41
C ALA A 173 -7.89 3.07 0.22
N GLY A 174 -6.74 2.89 -0.40
CA GLY A 174 -6.12 1.57 -0.52
C GLY A 174 -5.76 0.98 0.85
N ARG A 175 -5.65 -0.34 0.89
CA ARG A 175 -5.38 -1.14 2.11
C ARG A 175 -4.26 -0.56 2.97
N ARG A 176 -3.15 -0.10 2.36
CA ARG A 176 -2.00 0.45 3.11
C ARG A 176 -2.35 1.73 3.87
N THR A 177 -3.19 2.59 3.31
CA THR A 177 -3.65 3.81 3.99
C THR A 177 -4.59 3.45 5.13
N GLN A 178 -5.46 2.46 4.96
CA GLN A 178 -6.33 1.96 6.03
C GLN A 178 -5.51 1.27 7.15
N GLU A 179 -4.44 0.54 6.83
CA GLU A 179 -3.49 0.01 7.83
C GLU A 179 -2.86 1.14 8.66
N ASN A 180 -2.44 2.22 8.01
CA ASN A 180 -1.91 3.39 8.69
C ASN A 180 -2.96 4.08 9.56
N ALA A 181 -4.22 4.15 9.12
CA ALA A 181 -5.34 4.66 9.91
C ALA A 181 -5.57 3.84 11.18
N LYS A 182 -5.64 2.52 11.03
CA LYS A 182 -5.78 1.57 12.15
C LYS A 182 -4.61 1.67 13.12
N ALA A 183 -3.38 1.76 12.60
CA ALA A 183 -2.17 1.91 13.41
C ALA A 183 -2.16 3.23 14.18
N ALA A 184 -2.44 4.36 13.52
CA ALA A 184 -2.51 5.66 14.15
C ALA A 184 -3.57 5.70 15.27
N LEU A 185 -4.77 5.18 15.01
CA LEU A 185 -5.83 5.08 15.99
C LEU A 185 -5.40 4.23 17.20
N GLY A 186 -4.74 3.09 16.95
CA GLY A 186 -4.21 2.22 18.01
C GLY A 186 -3.17 2.92 18.89
N LEU A 187 -2.31 3.75 18.28
CA LEU A 187 -1.32 4.54 18.99
C LEU A 187 -1.98 5.65 19.84
N VAL A 188 -3.02 6.31 19.34
CA VAL A 188 -3.82 7.29 20.09
C VAL A 188 -4.47 6.64 21.31
N TYR A 189 -5.05 5.45 21.17
CA TYR A 189 -5.58 4.69 22.30
C TYR A 189 -4.47 4.32 23.31
N LYS A 190 -3.33 3.82 22.81
CA LYS A 190 -2.17 3.48 23.65
C LYS A 190 -1.64 4.67 24.43
N TYR A 191 -1.72 5.89 23.88
CA TYR A 191 -1.38 7.13 24.56
C TYR A 191 -2.41 7.55 25.60
N GLY A 192 -3.71 7.49 25.26
CA GLY A 192 -4.81 7.99 26.08
C GLY A 192 -5.16 7.11 27.27
N ILE A 193 -5.08 5.77 27.13
CA ILE A 193 -5.46 4.80 28.18
C ILE A 193 -4.67 5.03 29.48
N PRO A 194 -3.31 5.09 29.48
CA PRO A 194 -2.55 5.32 30.71
C PRO A 194 -2.80 6.70 31.36
N ARG A 195 -3.33 7.66 30.58
CA ARG A 195 -3.64 9.02 31.03
C ARG A 195 -5.09 9.18 31.48
N ASN A 196 -5.82 8.08 31.57
CA ASN A 196 -7.25 8.05 31.88
C ASN A 196 -8.13 8.89 30.94
N ALA A 197 -7.61 9.24 29.75
CA ALA A 197 -8.37 9.91 28.70
C ALA A 197 -9.37 8.95 28.04
N VAL A 198 -9.11 7.64 28.10
CA VAL A 198 -9.97 6.58 27.57
C VAL A 198 -10.00 5.40 28.54
N PRO A 199 -11.16 4.75 28.77
CA PRO A 199 -11.24 3.53 29.56
C PRO A 199 -10.33 2.41 29.02
N LYS A 200 -9.75 1.59 29.93
CA LYS A 200 -8.74 0.56 29.59
C LYS A 200 -9.25 -0.50 28.61
N ASP A 201 -10.54 -0.84 28.67
CA ASP A 201 -11.23 -1.85 27.87
C ASP A 201 -11.79 -1.31 26.55
N ARG A 202 -11.50 -0.04 26.20
CA ARG A 202 -12.15 0.65 25.09
C ARG A 202 -11.28 0.86 23.85
N ASN A 203 -10.19 0.15 23.69
CA ASN A 203 -9.43 0.22 22.48
C ASN A 203 -10.17 -0.48 21.33
N LEU A 204 -10.74 0.31 20.42
CA LEU A 204 -11.50 -0.18 19.27
C LEU A 204 -10.64 -0.51 18.05
N ALA A 205 -9.40 0.01 17.99
CA ALA A 205 -8.55 -0.13 16.82
C ALA A 205 -8.30 -1.60 16.39
N PRO A 206 -8.03 -2.58 17.28
CA PRO A 206 -7.78 -3.96 16.87
C PRO A 206 -8.95 -4.60 16.12
N PHE A 207 -10.17 -4.17 16.38
CA PHE A 207 -11.40 -4.76 15.83
C PHE A 207 -11.79 -4.20 14.46
N LEU A 208 -11.08 -3.17 13.96
CA LEU A 208 -11.29 -2.63 12.63
C LEU A 208 -10.82 -3.63 11.56
N ARG A 209 -11.64 -3.81 10.53
CA ARG A 209 -11.34 -4.62 9.35
C ARG A 209 -10.91 -3.72 8.22
N LEU A 210 -9.96 -4.19 7.42
CA LEU A 210 -9.44 -3.47 6.28
C LEU A 210 -10.17 -3.92 5.01
N SER A 211 -10.93 -3.03 4.39
CA SER A 211 -11.71 -3.25 3.18
C SER A 211 -11.01 -2.75 1.91
N GLY A 212 -9.99 -1.91 2.06
CA GLY A 212 -9.26 -1.32 0.94
C GLY A 212 -8.52 -2.34 0.09
N ALA A 213 -8.49 -2.12 -1.22
CA ALA A 213 -7.75 -2.96 -2.15
C ALA A 213 -6.25 -2.95 -1.86
N SER A 214 -5.61 -4.11 -1.98
CA SER A 214 -4.16 -4.21 -1.95
C SER A 214 -3.60 -3.56 -3.22
N GLY A 215 -2.58 -2.72 -3.07
CA GLY A 215 -1.90 -2.14 -4.22
C GLY A 215 -1.20 -3.22 -5.06
N GLU A 216 -1.25 -3.07 -6.35
CA GLU A 216 -0.48 -3.92 -7.27
C GLU A 216 1.01 -3.71 -7.07
N LYS A 217 1.78 -4.80 -7.20
CA LYS A 217 3.25 -4.71 -7.20
C LYS A 217 3.69 -4.01 -8.48
N LYS A 218 4.42 -2.91 -8.33
CA LYS A 218 4.99 -2.21 -9.49
C LYS A 218 6.06 -3.09 -10.15
N PRO A 219 6.07 -3.17 -11.50
CA PRO A 219 7.06 -3.95 -12.21
C PRO A 219 8.44 -3.28 -12.19
N GLY A 220 9.48 -4.09 -12.46
CA GLY A 220 10.76 -3.60 -12.95
C GLY A 220 10.71 -3.32 -14.44
N PHE A 221 11.83 -2.91 -15.03
CA PHE A 221 12.02 -2.80 -16.46
C PHE A 221 12.08 -4.18 -17.11
N SER A 222 11.55 -4.32 -18.33
CA SER A 222 11.80 -5.49 -19.18
C SER A 222 13.22 -5.45 -19.76
N GLN A 223 13.67 -6.56 -20.36
CA GLN A 223 14.97 -6.60 -21.00
C GLN A 223 15.04 -5.64 -22.19
N GLU A 224 13.96 -5.55 -22.98
CA GLU A 224 13.86 -4.63 -24.12
C GLU A 224 13.92 -3.16 -23.65
N GLU A 225 13.23 -2.84 -22.57
CA GLU A 225 13.25 -1.50 -21.98
C GLU A 225 14.64 -1.13 -21.44
N LEU A 226 15.33 -2.07 -20.78
CA LEU A 226 16.72 -1.88 -20.33
C LEU A 226 17.66 -1.66 -21.50
N GLU A 227 17.47 -2.36 -22.62
CA GLU A 227 18.30 -2.20 -23.79
C GLU A 227 18.10 -0.84 -24.46
N LEU A 228 16.88 -0.30 -24.46
CA LEU A 228 16.62 1.06 -24.94
C LEU A 228 17.36 2.11 -24.07
N ILE A 229 17.32 1.95 -22.75
CA ILE A 229 18.05 2.83 -21.82
C ILE A 229 19.57 2.69 -22.04
N ARG A 230 20.07 1.46 -22.25
CA ARG A 230 21.49 1.22 -22.52
C ARG A 230 21.98 1.90 -23.81
N LYS A 231 21.17 1.82 -24.88
CA LYS A 231 21.46 2.52 -26.14
C LYS A 231 21.54 4.04 -25.95
N SER A 232 20.62 4.61 -25.19
CA SER A 232 20.64 6.05 -24.86
C SER A 232 21.87 6.42 -24.03
N ALA A 233 22.22 5.62 -23.03
CA ALA A 233 23.42 5.82 -22.21
C ALA A 233 24.71 5.74 -23.05
N ALA A 234 24.80 4.74 -23.97
CA ALA A 234 25.92 4.60 -24.88
C ALA A 234 26.05 5.76 -25.89
N ALA A 235 24.94 6.43 -26.19
CA ALA A 235 24.91 7.65 -27.01
C ALA A 235 25.31 8.92 -26.22
N GLY A 236 25.65 8.79 -24.94
CA GLY A 236 26.12 9.91 -24.10
C GLY A 236 25.05 10.59 -23.24
N ASP A 237 23.82 10.02 -23.14
CA ASP A 237 22.79 10.54 -22.23
C ASP A 237 23.16 10.20 -20.79
N SER A 238 23.57 11.19 -20.00
CA SER A 238 23.98 11.04 -18.61
C SER A 238 22.82 10.60 -17.69
N VAL A 239 21.58 11.02 -18.00
CA VAL A 239 20.40 10.59 -17.25
C VAL A 239 20.13 9.11 -17.50
N ALA A 240 20.28 8.65 -18.75
CA ALA A 240 20.17 7.24 -19.09
C ALA A 240 21.26 6.41 -18.39
N ALA A 241 22.49 6.91 -18.35
CA ALA A 241 23.59 6.28 -17.61
C ALA A 241 23.25 6.16 -16.11
N ALA A 242 22.76 7.23 -15.48
CA ALA A 242 22.36 7.22 -14.07
C ALA A 242 21.21 6.23 -13.79
N VAL A 243 20.18 6.19 -14.64
CA VAL A 243 19.05 5.25 -14.51
C VAL A 243 19.52 3.80 -14.73
N LEU A 244 20.39 3.56 -15.69
CA LEU A 244 20.98 2.23 -15.91
C LEU A 244 21.79 1.77 -14.70
N CYS A 245 22.68 2.62 -14.18
CA CYS A 245 23.43 2.37 -12.96
C CYS A 245 22.49 2.07 -11.78
N HIS A 246 21.41 2.83 -11.62
CA HIS A 246 20.40 2.58 -10.59
C HIS A 246 19.79 1.18 -10.69
N CYS A 247 19.53 0.68 -11.91
CA CYS A 247 19.01 -0.67 -12.15
C CYS A 247 19.99 -1.79 -11.78
N TYR A 248 21.29 -1.51 -11.78
CA TYR A 248 22.35 -2.50 -11.47
C TYR A 248 22.95 -2.34 -10.06
N LEU A 249 22.73 -1.22 -9.38
CA LEU A 249 23.17 -0.99 -8.00
C LEU A 249 22.08 -1.26 -6.97
N GLY A 250 20.82 -1.21 -7.37
CA GLY A 250 19.67 -1.55 -6.53
C GLY A 250 19.48 -0.70 -5.29
N PHE A 251 20.09 0.48 -5.17
CA PHE A 251 19.83 1.40 -4.08
C PHE A 251 18.37 1.89 -4.09
N ARG A 252 17.86 2.35 -2.95
CA ARG A 252 16.62 3.14 -2.94
C ARG A 252 16.89 4.49 -3.61
N PRO A 253 15.92 5.09 -4.33
CA PRO A 253 16.18 6.34 -5.07
C PRO A 253 16.84 7.44 -4.23
N THR A 254 16.36 7.68 -3.01
CA THR A 254 16.97 8.67 -2.09
C THR A 254 18.40 8.30 -1.71
N ALA A 255 18.67 7.02 -1.46
CA ALA A 255 20.00 6.55 -1.11
C ALA A 255 20.99 6.62 -2.27
N LEU A 256 20.52 6.42 -3.52
CA LEU A 256 21.32 6.61 -4.71
C LEU A 256 21.76 8.08 -4.85
N LEU A 257 20.82 9.01 -4.68
CA LEU A 257 21.05 10.45 -4.83
C LEU A 257 21.93 11.07 -3.73
N GLU A 258 22.15 10.33 -2.64
CA GLU A 258 23.06 10.73 -1.56
C GLU A 258 24.48 10.19 -1.71
N LEU A 259 24.73 9.31 -2.72
CA LEU A 259 26.08 8.80 -2.97
C LEU A 259 26.99 9.89 -3.50
N THR A 260 28.11 10.08 -2.82
CA THR A 260 29.17 10.99 -3.20
C THR A 260 30.34 10.22 -3.81
N VAL A 261 31.28 10.94 -4.41
CA VAL A 261 32.53 10.35 -4.92
C VAL A 261 33.32 9.68 -3.80
N ALA A 262 33.26 10.19 -2.57
CA ALA A 262 33.93 9.57 -1.40
C ALA A 262 33.34 8.20 -1.02
N ASP A 263 32.10 7.89 -1.41
CA ASP A 263 31.46 6.61 -1.19
C ASP A 263 31.85 5.55 -2.22
N TYR A 264 32.61 5.93 -3.26
CA TYR A 264 33.04 5.03 -4.33
C TYR A 264 34.52 4.65 -4.18
N SER A 265 34.81 3.36 -4.24
CA SER A 265 36.16 2.83 -4.36
C SER A 265 36.38 2.26 -5.74
N ALA A 266 37.20 2.93 -6.55
CA ALA A 266 37.58 2.45 -7.89
C ALA A 266 38.40 1.16 -7.82
N GLU A 267 39.34 1.06 -6.86
CA GLU A 267 40.18 -0.12 -6.63
C GLU A 267 39.31 -1.37 -6.33
N ARG A 268 38.32 -1.20 -5.45
CA ARG A 268 37.42 -2.30 -5.01
C ARG A 268 36.18 -2.43 -5.89
N ARG A 269 35.97 -1.55 -6.85
CA ARG A 269 34.78 -1.47 -7.72
C ARG A 269 33.48 -1.56 -6.94
N CYS A 270 33.32 -0.74 -5.90
CA CYS A 270 32.12 -0.77 -5.07
C CYS A 270 31.75 0.60 -4.52
N PHE A 271 30.46 0.78 -4.23
CA PHE A 271 29.95 1.84 -3.41
C PHE A 271 29.71 1.37 -1.98
N VAL A 272 29.95 2.23 -1.01
CA VAL A 272 29.57 2.02 0.39
C VAL A 272 28.53 3.10 0.75
N GLY A 273 27.26 2.72 0.92
CA GLY A 273 26.21 3.70 1.15
C GLY A 273 24.90 3.08 1.62
N GLY A 274 23.90 3.94 1.84
CA GLY A 274 22.56 3.55 2.28
C GLY A 274 22.12 4.25 3.57
N ILE A 275 20.84 4.69 3.65
CA ILE A 275 20.45 5.69 4.65
C ILE A 275 19.31 5.28 5.57
N LYS A 276 18.38 4.45 5.16
CA LYS A 276 17.04 4.45 5.78
C LYS A 276 16.78 3.41 6.85
N THR A 277 17.55 2.36 6.91
CA THR A 277 17.36 1.26 7.88
C THR A 277 18.73 0.82 8.39
N GLU A 278 18.82 0.31 9.59
CA GLU A 278 20.08 -0.24 10.13
C GLU A 278 20.71 -1.24 9.15
N ALA A 279 19.87 -2.04 8.48
CA ALA A 279 20.27 -2.97 7.43
C ALA A 279 20.72 -2.33 6.10
N GLY A 280 20.44 -1.08 5.90
CA GLY A 280 20.79 -0.35 4.68
C GLY A 280 21.93 0.64 4.86
N LYS A 281 22.33 0.94 6.09
CA LYS A 281 23.44 1.85 6.39
C LYS A 281 24.78 1.18 6.10
N GLY A 282 25.66 1.88 5.39
CA GLY A 282 27.02 1.40 5.12
C GLY A 282 27.08 0.12 4.27
N ARG A 283 26.01 -0.18 3.50
CA ARG A 283 25.99 -1.36 2.64
C ARG A 283 27.02 -1.26 1.52
N THR A 284 27.87 -2.28 1.39
CA THR A 284 28.79 -2.41 0.27
C THR A 284 28.06 -2.99 -0.93
N VAL A 285 28.05 -2.26 -2.05
CA VAL A 285 27.44 -2.67 -3.32
C VAL A 285 28.49 -2.68 -4.40
N PRO A 286 28.90 -3.85 -4.89
CA PRO A 286 29.81 -3.98 -6.02
C PRO A 286 29.20 -3.40 -7.30
N VAL A 287 30.06 -2.93 -8.19
CA VAL A 287 29.70 -2.40 -9.50
C VAL A 287 29.88 -3.48 -10.55
N SER A 288 28.80 -3.82 -11.26
CA SER A 288 28.85 -4.77 -12.38
C SER A 288 29.72 -4.23 -13.51
N PRO A 289 30.54 -5.09 -14.17
CA PRO A 289 31.32 -4.69 -15.35
C PRO A 289 30.48 -4.05 -16.46
N LYS A 290 29.19 -4.41 -16.56
CA LYS A 290 28.27 -3.87 -17.56
C LYS A 290 27.97 -2.39 -17.40
N ILE A 291 28.11 -1.87 -16.18
CA ILE A 291 27.84 -0.45 -15.88
C ILE A 291 29.08 0.31 -15.46
N GLN A 292 30.23 -0.38 -15.31
CA GLN A 292 31.48 0.25 -14.88
C GLN A 292 31.85 1.50 -15.67
N PRO A 293 31.82 1.50 -17.04
CA PRO A 293 32.16 2.70 -17.81
C PRO A 293 31.26 3.89 -17.52
N TYR A 294 29.97 3.65 -17.23
CA TYR A 294 29.02 4.70 -16.91
C TYR A 294 29.24 5.25 -15.50
N VAL A 295 29.57 4.37 -14.54
CA VAL A 295 29.94 4.79 -13.18
C VAL A 295 31.18 5.66 -13.22
N ASP A 296 32.23 5.24 -13.93
CA ASP A 296 33.47 6.00 -14.04
C ASP A 296 33.26 7.38 -14.67
N ALA A 297 32.42 7.46 -15.72
CA ALA A 297 32.06 8.73 -16.34
C ALA A 297 31.26 9.65 -15.40
N LEU A 298 30.28 9.09 -14.64
CA LEU A 298 29.51 9.86 -13.68
C LEU A 298 30.36 10.34 -12.49
N VAL A 299 31.26 9.51 -11.98
CA VAL A 299 32.22 9.88 -10.93
C VAL A 299 33.15 11.00 -11.41
N ALA A 300 33.71 10.88 -12.62
CA ALA A 300 34.56 11.91 -13.18
C ALA A 300 33.82 13.26 -13.38
N ALA A 301 32.54 13.21 -13.76
CA ALA A 301 31.71 14.40 -13.94
C ALA A 301 31.27 15.06 -12.62
N ALA A 302 31.26 14.30 -11.51
CA ALA A 302 30.82 14.77 -10.20
C ALA A 302 31.88 15.58 -9.44
N GLY A 303 33.17 15.51 -9.83
CA GLY A 303 34.26 16.11 -9.06
C GLY A 303 34.38 15.52 -7.68
N ASP A 304 34.14 16.30 -6.63
CA ASP A 304 34.11 15.83 -5.22
C ASP A 304 32.68 15.67 -4.68
N GLY A 305 31.68 15.86 -5.53
CA GLY A 305 30.27 15.97 -5.15
C GLY A 305 29.49 14.66 -5.26
N TYR A 306 28.21 14.80 -5.55
CA TYR A 306 27.24 13.70 -5.67
C TYR A 306 27.32 13.03 -7.04
N VAL A 307 27.58 11.71 -7.07
CA VAL A 307 27.77 10.92 -8.30
C VAL A 307 26.54 10.94 -9.21
N PHE A 308 25.36 10.83 -8.60
CA PHE A 308 24.07 10.85 -9.31
C PHE A 308 23.37 12.20 -9.22
N GLY A 309 24.15 13.26 -9.01
CA GLY A 309 23.71 14.64 -8.97
C GLY A 309 23.77 15.34 -10.33
N ARG A 310 23.60 16.65 -10.32
CA ARG A 310 23.78 17.50 -11.49
C ARG A 310 25.10 18.28 -11.32
N HIS A 311 26.12 17.96 -12.11
CA HIS A 311 27.47 18.58 -11.99
C HIS A 311 28.02 18.52 -10.55
N GLY A 312 27.85 17.41 -9.87
CA GLY A 312 28.28 17.22 -8.48
C GLY A 312 27.37 17.82 -7.40
N GLU A 313 26.35 18.59 -7.76
CA GLU A 313 25.34 19.08 -6.80
C GLU A 313 24.28 18.02 -6.55
N GLN A 314 23.78 17.96 -5.30
CA GLN A 314 22.75 17.01 -4.92
C GLN A 314 21.46 17.22 -5.72
N LEU A 315 20.96 16.17 -6.34
CA LEU A 315 19.69 16.18 -7.05
C LEU A 315 18.53 15.84 -6.09
N ASP A 316 17.47 16.64 -6.11
CA ASP A 316 16.24 16.34 -5.38
C ASP A 316 15.53 15.12 -6.00
N LEU A 317 14.85 14.32 -5.16
CA LEU A 317 14.08 13.15 -5.62
C LEU A 317 12.96 13.53 -6.59
N ARG A 318 12.40 14.73 -6.47
CA ARG A 318 11.36 15.23 -7.38
C ARG A 318 11.95 15.47 -8.77
N ASP A 319 13.08 16.18 -8.82
CA ASP A 319 13.77 16.49 -10.07
C ASP A 319 14.29 15.21 -10.74
N TYR A 320 14.83 14.28 -9.94
CA TYR A 320 15.22 12.96 -10.47
C TYR A 320 14.03 12.20 -11.06
N ARG A 321 12.85 12.29 -10.45
CA ARG A 321 11.62 11.66 -10.97
C ARG A 321 11.19 12.30 -12.28
N GLU A 322 11.27 13.62 -12.41
CA GLU A 322 10.97 14.35 -13.65
C GLU A 322 11.93 13.92 -14.76
N GLN A 323 13.24 13.95 -14.51
CA GLN A 323 14.27 13.48 -15.47
C GLN A 323 14.06 12.00 -15.86
N PHE A 324 13.69 11.16 -14.92
CA PHE A 324 13.38 9.75 -15.17
C PHE A 324 12.20 9.60 -16.13
N HIS A 325 11.12 10.33 -15.95
CA HIS A 325 9.96 10.26 -16.85
C HIS A 325 10.27 10.82 -18.24
N ASP A 326 11.02 11.91 -18.33
CA ASP A 326 11.47 12.49 -19.59
C ASP A 326 12.38 11.51 -20.35
N LEU A 327 13.28 10.83 -19.65
CA LEU A 327 14.11 9.77 -20.25
C LEU A 327 13.25 8.67 -20.84
N LEU A 328 12.26 8.14 -20.09
CA LEU A 328 11.40 7.08 -20.60
C LEU A 328 10.68 7.50 -21.88
N GLN A 329 10.22 8.73 -21.95
CA GLN A 329 9.58 9.30 -23.14
C GLN A 329 10.58 9.37 -24.32
N ARG A 330 11.79 9.88 -24.10
CA ARG A 330 12.84 9.97 -25.14
C ARG A 330 13.25 8.58 -25.64
N CYS A 331 13.29 7.58 -24.76
CA CYS A 331 13.58 6.20 -25.13
C CYS A 331 12.40 5.46 -25.78
N GLY A 332 11.22 6.08 -25.93
CA GLY A 332 10.03 5.44 -26.45
C GLY A 332 9.44 4.35 -25.51
N ILE A 333 9.78 4.39 -24.23
CA ILE A 333 9.28 3.44 -23.23
C ILE A 333 7.90 3.88 -22.76
N ARG A 334 6.89 3.03 -22.98
CA ARG A 334 5.52 3.30 -22.59
C ARG A 334 5.37 3.26 -21.06
N ASN A 335 5.00 4.39 -20.47
CA ASN A 335 4.80 4.52 -19.03
C ASN A 335 3.40 5.08 -18.69
N PRO A 336 2.32 4.28 -18.88
CA PRO A 336 0.96 4.72 -18.61
C PRO A 336 0.74 5.06 -17.15
N VAL A 337 -0.26 5.91 -16.91
CA VAL A 337 -0.73 6.31 -15.60
C VAL A 337 -1.99 5.51 -15.28
N ASP A 338 -2.11 5.00 -14.06
CA ASP A 338 -3.31 4.33 -13.57
C ASP A 338 -4.43 5.36 -13.22
N ASP A 339 -5.63 4.85 -12.89
CA ASP A 339 -6.79 5.68 -12.50
C ASP A 339 -6.52 6.58 -11.27
N ASN A 340 -5.48 6.27 -10.49
CA ASN A 340 -5.04 7.06 -9.33
C ASN A 340 -3.92 8.04 -9.66
N GLY A 341 -3.59 8.26 -10.92
CA GLY A 341 -2.53 9.16 -11.36
C GLY A 341 -1.10 8.62 -11.12
N ARG A 342 -0.92 7.30 -10.98
CA ARG A 342 0.38 6.69 -10.68
C ARG A 342 0.98 6.05 -11.91
N HIS A 343 2.19 6.43 -12.26
CA HIS A 343 2.92 5.83 -13.37
C HIS A 343 3.23 4.35 -13.13
N ARG A 344 3.23 3.53 -14.21
CA ARG A 344 3.67 2.12 -14.20
C ARG A 344 5.11 1.99 -13.69
N LEU A 345 6.04 2.75 -14.27
CA LEU A 345 7.44 2.80 -13.87
C LEU A 345 7.74 4.08 -13.10
N THR A 346 8.54 3.95 -12.08
CA THR A 346 9.03 5.06 -11.24
C THR A 346 10.51 4.81 -10.92
N PRO A 347 11.28 5.75 -10.38
CA PRO A 347 12.65 5.49 -9.94
C PRO A 347 12.81 4.24 -9.04
N HIS A 348 11.76 3.89 -8.27
CA HIS A 348 11.78 2.66 -7.47
C HIS A 348 11.74 1.37 -8.32
N SER A 349 11.25 1.46 -9.57
CA SER A 349 11.27 0.34 -10.51
C SER A 349 12.68 -0.10 -10.88
N CYS A 350 13.69 0.79 -10.82
CA CYS A 350 15.10 0.41 -10.98
C CYS A 350 15.52 -0.64 -9.93
N ARG A 351 15.13 -0.43 -8.68
CA ARG A 351 15.42 -1.41 -7.61
C ARG A 351 14.62 -2.70 -7.78
N HIS A 352 13.39 -2.66 -8.30
CA HIS A 352 12.65 -3.87 -8.65
C HIS A 352 13.34 -4.64 -9.79
N THR A 353 13.91 -3.92 -10.75
CA THR A 353 14.73 -4.50 -11.83
C THR A 353 15.94 -5.22 -11.26
N PHE A 354 16.72 -4.55 -10.37
CA PHE A 354 17.84 -5.19 -9.68
C PHE A 354 17.43 -6.49 -8.98
N ALA A 355 16.35 -6.44 -8.19
CA ALA A 355 15.85 -7.63 -7.50
C ALA A 355 15.42 -8.75 -8.47
N THR A 356 14.94 -8.40 -9.67
CA THR A 356 14.59 -9.37 -10.72
C THR A 356 15.83 -9.97 -11.37
N LEU A 357 16.85 -9.16 -11.64
CA LEU A 357 18.15 -9.63 -12.15
C LEU A 357 18.78 -10.64 -11.18
N MET A 358 18.75 -10.34 -9.87
CA MET A 358 19.28 -11.22 -8.83
C MET A 358 18.62 -12.61 -8.75
N LYS A 359 17.39 -12.78 -9.23
CA LYS A 359 16.70 -14.10 -9.20
C LYS A 359 17.41 -15.15 -10.05
N ASN A 360 18.00 -14.74 -11.17
CA ASN A 360 18.59 -15.63 -12.16
C ASN A 360 20.10 -15.86 -11.97
N VAL A 361 20.69 -15.20 -10.96
CA VAL A 361 22.10 -15.27 -10.65
C VAL A 361 22.38 -16.43 -9.70
N LYS A 362 23.51 -17.14 -9.85
CA LYS A 362 23.98 -18.14 -8.90
C LYS A 362 24.57 -17.43 -7.68
N GLY A 363 24.25 -17.91 -6.50
CA GLY A 363 24.72 -17.35 -5.24
C GLY A 363 23.76 -17.66 -4.10
N SER A 364 24.20 -17.49 -2.86
CA SER A 364 23.36 -17.75 -1.71
C SER A 364 22.21 -16.70 -1.65
N ASP A 365 21.03 -17.12 -1.20
CA ASP A 365 19.91 -16.20 -1.03
C ASP A 365 20.23 -15.12 0.01
N THR A 366 21.07 -15.46 0.98
CA THR A 366 21.59 -14.56 2.01
C THR A 366 22.33 -13.37 1.38
N ASP A 367 23.30 -13.66 0.50
CA ASP A 367 24.12 -12.62 -0.15
C ASP A 367 23.29 -11.77 -1.11
N LYS A 368 22.37 -12.40 -1.84
CA LYS A 368 21.41 -11.68 -2.71
C LYS A 368 20.53 -10.72 -1.90
N LEU A 369 20.05 -11.15 -0.73
CA LEU A 369 19.27 -10.28 0.17
C LEU A 369 20.11 -9.15 0.73
N ALA A 370 21.39 -9.40 1.07
CA ALA A 370 22.34 -8.37 1.48
C ALA A 370 22.52 -7.31 0.38
N LEU A 371 22.75 -7.75 -0.86
CA LEU A 371 22.87 -6.86 -2.03
C LEU A 371 21.59 -6.06 -2.30
N ILE A 372 20.42 -6.65 -2.12
CA ILE A 372 19.15 -5.93 -2.27
C ILE A 372 18.90 -5.00 -1.08
N GLY A 373 19.46 -5.29 0.12
CA GLY A 373 19.17 -4.56 1.36
C GLY A 373 17.71 -4.76 1.79
N HIS A 374 17.19 -5.98 1.64
CA HIS A 374 15.95 -6.47 2.22
C HIS A 374 16.30 -7.43 3.35
N THR A 375 15.77 -7.17 4.53
CA THR A 375 16.04 -8.04 5.68
C THR A 375 14.78 -8.26 6.50
N SER A 376 14.55 -9.51 6.91
CA SER A 376 13.93 -9.80 8.18
C SER A 376 14.95 -9.46 9.27
N THR A 377 14.52 -8.83 10.34
CA THR A 377 15.36 -8.26 11.40
C THR A 377 16.29 -9.24 12.12
N GLU A 378 16.10 -10.54 11.99
CA GLU A 378 16.92 -11.58 12.64
C GLU A 378 18.17 -11.99 11.87
N GLN A 379 18.18 -11.85 10.54
CA GLN A 379 19.30 -12.26 9.68
C GLN A 379 20.34 -11.16 9.46
N LEU A 380 20.11 -9.95 9.93
CA LEU A 380 20.97 -8.77 9.69
C LEU A 380 22.30 -8.81 10.42
N ARG A 381 22.40 -9.50 11.54
CA ARG A 381 23.64 -9.56 12.32
C ARG A 381 24.74 -10.33 11.60
N ASP A 382 24.36 -11.25 10.71
CA ASP A 382 25.30 -12.10 9.97
C ASP A 382 25.82 -11.46 8.66
N TYR A 383 25.19 -10.35 8.19
CA TYR A 383 25.52 -9.72 6.90
C TYR A 383 26.71 -8.77 6.93
N GLN A 384 27.16 -8.34 8.08
CA GLN A 384 28.30 -7.41 8.18
C GLN A 384 29.63 -8.06 7.81
N ASP A 385 29.68 -9.40 7.74
CA ASP A 385 30.88 -10.19 7.50
C ASP A 385 30.92 -10.90 6.15
N VAL A 386 30.00 -10.59 5.20
CA VAL A 386 30.05 -11.20 3.85
C VAL A 386 31.25 -10.65 3.10
N PRO A 387 32.22 -11.49 2.66
CA PRO A 387 33.39 -11.06 1.91
C PRO A 387 32.99 -10.32 0.63
N LEU A 388 33.72 -9.25 0.30
CA LEU A 388 33.44 -8.46 -0.89
C LEU A 388 33.56 -9.30 -2.17
N GLU A 389 34.46 -10.27 -2.20
CA GLU A 389 34.71 -11.17 -3.30
C GLU A 389 33.46 -11.99 -3.64
N ASP A 390 32.73 -12.48 -2.65
CA ASP A 390 31.48 -13.22 -2.84
C ASP A 390 30.36 -12.32 -3.40
N LEU A 391 30.26 -11.09 -2.90
CA LEU A 391 29.33 -10.10 -3.42
C LEU A 391 29.68 -9.70 -4.87
N GLN A 392 30.99 -9.57 -5.15
CA GLN A 392 31.50 -9.24 -6.50
C GLN A 392 31.20 -10.36 -7.49
N ALA A 393 31.43 -11.61 -7.11
CA ALA A 393 31.15 -12.79 -7.96
C ALA A 393 29.66 -12.90 -8.35
N ILE A 394 28.74 -12.43 -7.50
CA ILE A 394 27.31 -12.36 -7.79
C ILE A 394 27.01 -11.22 -8.75
N ILE A 395 27.53 -10.03 -8.52
CA ILE A 395 27.26 -8.84 -9.33
C ILE A 395 27.87 -8.95 -10.73
N ASP A 396 29.01 -9.61 -10.88
CA ASP A 396 29.67 -9.79 -12.17
C ASP A 396 28.86 -10.69 -13.14
N GLN A 397 27.83 -11.42 -12.65
CA GLN A 397 26.95 -12.24 -13.48
C GLN A 397 25.80 -11.44 -14.10
N ILE A 398 25.52 -10.22 -13.65
CA ILE A 398 24.47 -9.35 -14.19
C ILE A 398 25.05 -8.25 -15.05
#